data_8053e5dd6cd51cc5f04e5e6a2f50b048
#
_entry.id   8053e5dd6cd51cc5f04e5e6a2f50b048
#
_cell.length_a   1.000
_cell.length_b   1.000
_cell.length_c   1.000
_cell.angle_alpha   90.00
_cell.angle_beta   90.00
_cell.angle_gamma   90.00
#
_symmetry.space_group_name_H-M   'P 1'
#
loop_
_entity.id
_entity.type
_entity.pdbx_description
1 polymer ?
#
loop_
_entity_poly.entity_id
_entity_poly.type
_entity_poly.pdbx_seq_one_letter_code
_entity_poly.pdbx_strand_id
1 'polypeptide(L)'
;DLSLFVLQAGVKFLEERRPDILYLSLTDFIQHTHAPGTDVANQFYSEMDTLFGRMVELGALVALTADHGMSDKADIKGDPNVIWLQDILDAELGENKCTVICPITDAFVGHHGSLGGFVRIYITGKIKREKVVEIAQDQTGIERVWLAEDVARELEQPLDREGDVAVMGDKSTVIGGRVVDHDLTALKGKRLRTHGSLHEANVPFVISEPLNATYKERQIKATLRSHEIFEYALNGVD
;
A
#
# COMPACT_ATOMS: atom_id res chain seq x y z
N ASP A 1 -10.30 -4.78 -17.43
CA ASP A 1 -9.85 -4.31 -16.09
C ASP A 1 -10.56 -3.02 -15.70
N LEU A 2 -10.90 -2.85 -14.41
CA LEU A 2 -11.63 -1.67 -13.92
C LEU A 2 -10.81 -0.38 -14.05
N SER A 3 -9.52 -0.43 -13.89
CA SER A 3 -8.65 0.75 -14.02
C SER A 3 -8.65 1.28 -15.46
N LEU A 4 -8.56 0.39 -16.45
CA LEU A 4 -8.66 0.80 -17.85
C LEU A 4 -10.03 1.37 -18.20
N PHE A 5 -11.10 0.80 -17.63
CA PHE A 5 -12.46 1.35 -17.79
C PHE A 5 -12.55 2.77 -17.21
N VAL A 6 -12.01 3.02 -16.02
CA VAL A 6 -11.99 4.36 -15.40
C VAL A 6 -11.22 5.35 -16.27
N LEU A 7 -10.06 4.96 -16.80
CA LEU A 7 -9.27 5.82 -17.70
C LEU A 7 -10.00 6.11 -19.01
N GLN A 8 -10.62 5.10 -19.64
CA GLN A 8 -11.43 5.28 -20.85
C GLN A 8 -12.62 6.20 -20.61
N ALA A 9 -13.31 6.04 -19.47
CA ALA A 9 -14.38 6.94 -19.06
C ALA A 9 -13.86 8.37 -18.84
N GLY A 10 -12.66 8.53 -18.26
CA GLY A 10 -12.00 9.81 -18.10
C GLY A 10 -11.71 10.51 -19.42
N VAL A 11 -11.15 9.79 -20.41
CA VAL A 11 -10.93 10.31 -21.76
C VAL A 11 -12.26 10.77 -22.38
N LYS A 12 -13.29 9.95 -22.29
CA LYS A 12 -14.63 10.29 -22.82
C LYS A 12 -15.21 11.52 -22.13
N PHE A 13 -15.04 11.64 -20.82
CA PHE A 13 -15.52 12.80 -20.07
C PHE A 13 -14.77 14.08 -20.45
N LEU A 14 -13.45 14.00 -20.69
CA LEU A 14 -12.66 15.13 -21.20
C LEU A 14 -13.11 15.57 -22.61
N GLU A 15 -13.42 14.63 -23.51
CA GLU A 15 -13.91 14.94 -24.85
C GLU A 15 -15.26 15.68 -24.81
N GLU A 16 -16.17 15.28 -23.93
CA GLU A 16 -17.54 15.77 -23.91
C GLU A 16 -17.78 16.96 -22.96
N ARG A 17 -17.08 17.04 -21.84
CA ARG A 17 -17.39 17.97 -20.74
C ARG A 17 -16.29 18.96 -20.40
N ARG A 18 -15.02 18.61 -20.63
CA ARG A 18 -13.84 19.43 -20.31
C ARG A 18 -13.87 20.03 -18.90
N PRO A 19 -13.89 19.22 -17.82
CA PRO A 19 -13.82 19.70 -16.47
C PRO A 19 -12.48 20.39 -16.19
N ASP A 20 -12.47 21.36 -15.25
CA ASP A 20 -11.24 22.02 -14.82
C ASP A 20 -10.29 21.06 -14.08
N ILE A 21 -10.85 20.13 -13.29
CA ILE A 21 -10.11 19.09 -12.56
C ILE A 21 -10.86 17.76 -12.72
N LEU A 22 -10.10 16.71 -13.01
CA LEU A 22 -10.59 15.34 -13.09
C LEU A 22 -9.71 14.41 -12.25
N TYR A 23 -10.30 13.82 -11.21
CA TYR A 23 -9.64 12.81 -10.39
C TYR A 23 -10.09 11.41 -10.80
N LEU A 24 -9.14 10.57 -11.19
CA LEU A 24 -9.39 9.19 -11.61
C LEU A 24 -8.70 8.24 -10.63
N SER A 25 -9.50 7.53 -9.84
CA SER A 25 -9.01 6.51 -8.90
C SER A 25 -8.98 5.16 -9.58
N LEU A 26 -7.82 4.49 -9.52
CA LEU A 26 -7.59 3.19 -10.13
C LEU A 26 -7.51 2.11 -9.05
N THR A 27 -7.60 0.83 -9.46
CA THR A 27 -7.40 -0.32 -8.59
C THR A 27 -6.04 -0.95 -8.86
N ASP A 28 -5.48 -1.64 -7.90
CA ASP A 28 -4.17 -2.28 -7.93
C ASP A 28 -4.25 -3.82 -8.13
N PHE A 29 -5.39 -4.32 -8.63
CA PHE A 29 -5.60 -5.75 -8.86
C PHE A 29 -4.52 -6.40 -9.73
N ILE A 30 -4.09 -5.70 -10.80
CA ILE A 30 -3.02 -6.21 -11.68
C ILE A 30 -1.71 -6.32 -10.92
N GLN A 31 -1.37 -5.35 -10.10
CA GLN A 31 -0.14 -5.32 -9.31
C GLN A 31 -0.09 -6.44 -8.25
N HIS A 32 -1.25 -6.79 -7.68
CA HIS A 32 -1.38 -7.94 -6.78
C HIS A 32 -1.20 -9.28 -7.50
N THR A 33 -1.65 -9.39 -8.75
CA THR A 33 -1.71 -10.68 -9.45
C THR A 33 -0.55 -10.92 -10.41
N HIS A 34 0.09 -9.87 -10.92
CA HIS A 34 1.12 -9.96 -11.95
C HIS A 34 2.36 -9.14 -11.57
N ALA A 35 3.51 -9.84 -11.52
CA ALA A 35 4.79 -9.19 -11.24
C ALA A 35 5.19 -8.21 -12.36
N PRO A 36 5.95 -7.15 -12.05
CA PRO A 36 6.55 -6.28 -13.05
C PRO A 36 7.36 -7.08 -14.08
N GLY A 37 7.24 -6.72 -15.35
CA GLY A 37 7.94 -7.39 -16.45
C GLY A 37 7.22 -8.61 -17.03
N THR A 38 6.10 -9.05 -16.46
CA THR A 38 5.24 -10.06 -17.10
C THR A 38 4.44 -9.45 -18.26
N ASP A 39 4.09 -10.25 -19.27
CA ASP A 39 3.37 -9.78 -20.44
C ASP A 39 2.06 -9.08 -20.08
N VAL A 40 1.31 -9.62 -19.11
CA VAL A 40 0.05 -9.03 -18.64
C VAL A 40 0.29 -7.66 -17.99
N ALA A 41 1.28 -7.54 -17.09
CA ALA A 41 1.60 -6.27 -16.47
C ALA A 41 2.09 -5.24 -17.50
N ASN A 42 2.97 -5.64 -18.41
CA ASN A 42 3.50 -4.76 -19.45
C ASN A 42 2.39 -4.28 -20.41
N GLN A 43 1.49 -5.18 -20.82
CA GLN A 43 0.33 -4.80 -21.65
C GLN A 43 -0.57 -3.80 -20.92
N PHE A 44 -0.89 -4.06 -19.66
CA PHE A 44 -1.73 -3.17 -18.84
C PHE A 44 -1.14 -1.76 -18.76
N TYR A 45 0.15 -1.63 -18.44
CA TYR A 45 0.81 -0.32 -18.38
C TYR A 45 0.91 0.37 -19.74
N SER A 46 1.11 -0.38 -20.83
CA SER A 46 1.09 0.17 -22.19
C SER A 46 -0.29 0.73 -22.58
N GLU A 47 -1.36 0.05 -22.18
CA GLU A 47 -2.73 0.53 -22.41
C GLU A 47 -3.03 1.78 -21.56
N MET A 48 -2.57 1.82 -20.30
CA MET A 48 -2.66 3.02 -19.45
C MET A 48 -1.92 4.21 -20.08
N ASP A 49 -0.68 3.99 -20.51
CA ASP A 49 0.15 5.03 -21.15
C ASP A 49 -0.52 5.61 -22.41
N THR A 50 -1.12 4.75 -23.23
CA THR A 50 -1.91 5.17 -24.39
C THR A 50 -3.08 6.10 -23.99
N LEU A 51 -3.79 5.78 -22.90
CA LEU A 51 -4.92 6.59 -22.43
C LEU A 51 -4.43 7.91 -21.81
N PHE A 52 -3.31 7.92 -21.09
CA PHE A 52 -2.69 9.15 -20.60
C PHE A 52 -2.22 10.03 -21.78
N GLY A 53 -1.58 9.44 -22.79
CA GLY A 53 -1.22 10.15 -24.03
C GLY A 53 -2.43 10.81 -24.67
N ARG A 54 -3.57 10.10 -24.74
CA ARG A 54 -4.82 10.67 -25.27
C ARG A 54 -5.34 11.84 -24.44
N MET A 55 -5.25 11.79 -23.11
CA MET A 55 -5.62 12.92 -22.24
C MET A 55 -4.74 14.15 -22.50
N VAL A 56 -3.43 13.93 -22.68
CA VAL A 56 -2.48 15.01 -23.03
C VAL A 56 -2.82 15.63 -24.39
N GLU A 57 -3.11 14.82 -25.41
CA GLU A 57 -3.55 15.30 -26.74
C GLU A 57 -4.83 16.15 -26.68
N LEU A 58 -5.73 15.84 -25.73
CA LEU A 58 -6.94 16.62 -25.47
C LEU A 58 -6.67 17.93 -24.71
N GLY A 59 -5.41 18.19 -24.34
CA GLY A 59 -4.96 19.39 -23.65
C GLY A 59 -5.05 19.30 -22.12
N ALA A 60 -5.16 18.10 -21.55
CA ALA A 60 -5.09 17.93 -20.11
C ALA A 60 -3.63 17.85 -19.63
N LEU A 61 -3.31 18.53 -18.55
CA LEU A 61 -2.12 18.22 -17.76
C LEU A 61 -2.41 16.95 -16.97
N VAL A 62 -1.61 15.90 -17.19
CA VAL A 62 -1.72 14.63 -16.50
C VAL A 62 -0.70 14.59 -15.37
N ALA A 63 -1.19 14.35 -14.15
CA ALA A 63 -0.37 14.10 -12.98
C ALA A 63 -0.74 12.75 -12.39
N LEU A 64 0.25 11.91 -12.09
CA LEU A 64 0.00 10.58 -11.56
C LEU A 64 0.92 10.24 -10.40
N THR A 65 0.34 9.58 -9.40
CA THR A 65 1.03 9.00 -8.25
C THR A 65 0.33 7.71 -7.81
N ALA A 66 0.85 7.09 -6.76
CA ALA A 66 0.18 5.98 -6.09
C ALA A 66 0.22 6.19 -4.56
N ASP A 67 -0.63 5.49 -3.84
CA ASP A 67 -0.68 5.48 -2.38
C ASP A 67 0.40 4.56 -1.77
N HIS A 68 0.76 3.48 -2.47
CA HIS A 68 1.82 2.54 -2.10
C HIS A 68 2.40 1.83 -3.33
N GLY A 69 3.55 1.19 -3.15
CA GLY A 69 4.13 0.23 -4.08
C GLY A 69 3.62 -1.19 -3.83
N MET A 70 4.33 -2.19 -4.35
CA MET A 70 3.93 -3.60 -4.26
C MET A 70 5.17 -4.50 -4.18
N SER A 71 5.18 -5.46 -3.24
CA SER A 71 6.26 -6.44 -3.08
C SER A 71 5.77 -7.87 -3.21
N ASP A 72 6.68 -8.76 -3.60
CA ASP A 72 6.49 -10.21 -3.51
C ASP A 72 6.66 -10.62 -2.03
N LYS A 73 5.64 -11.26 -1.48
CA LYS A 73 5.55 -11.69 -0.08
C LYS A 73 5.43 -13.22 0.03
N ALA A 74 5.99 -13.94 -0.92
CA ALA A 74 6.03 -15.39 -0.91
C ALA A 74 7.40 -15.91 -0.55
N ASP A 75 7.45 -17.10 0.05
CA ASP A 75 8.67 -17.81 0.35
C ASP A 75 9.34 -18.37 -0.93
N ILE A 76 10.47 -19.08 -0.76
CA ILE A 76 11.22 -19.69 -1.86
C ILE A 76 10.41 -20.77 -2.62
N LYS A 77 9.39 -21.36 -1.99
CA LYS A 77 8.52 -22.36 -2.61
C LYS A 77 7.35 -21.73 -3.35
N GLY A 78 7.11 -20.44 -3.13
CA GLY A 78 6.00 -19.68 -3.71
C GLY A 78 4.77 -19.61 -2.81
N ASP A 79 4.84 -20.17 -1.59
CA ASP A 79 3.77 -20.07 -0.62
C ASP A 79 3.82 -18.70 0.10
N PRO A 80 2.67 -18.14 0.55
CA PRO A 80 2.64 -16.91 1.33
C PRO A 80 3.53 -17.00 2.58
N ASN A 81 4.43 -16.05 2.77
CA ASN A 81 5.32 -15.98 3.93
C ASN A 81 4.65 -15.19 5.06
N VAL A 82 3.85 -15.89 5.87
CA VAL A 82 2.95 -15.29 6.86
C VAL A 82 3.40 -15.55 8.29
N ILE A 83 3.40 -14.49 9.10
CA ILE A 83 3.48 -14.59 10.57
C ILE A 83 2.06 -14.43 11.12
N TRP A 84 1.53 -15.46 11.75
CA TRP A 84 0.19 -15.47 12.38
C TRP A 84 0.27 -14.87 13.78
N LEU A 85 0.39 -13.55 13.85
CA LEU A 85 0.77 -12.86 15.07
C LEU A 85 -0.27 -12.97 16.19
N GLN A 86 -1.57 -13.02 15.87
CA GLN A 86 -2.60 -13.22 16.89
C GLN A 86 -2.50 -14.60 17.53
N ASP A 87 -2.26 -15.67 16.74
CA ASP A 87 -2.11 -17.01 17.30
C ASP A 87 -0.88 -17.09 18.21
N ILE A 88 0.22 -16.42 17.85
CA ILE A 88 1.43 -16.35 18.67
C ILE A 88 1.17 -15.61 20.00
N LEU A 89 0.51 -14.46 19.93
CA LEU A 89 0.20 -13.67 21.14
C LEU A 89 -0.80 -14.40 22.06
N ASP A 90 -1.80 -15.08 21.49
CA ASP A 90 -2.76 -15.89 22.27
C ASP A 90 -2.07 -17.07 22.96
N ALA A 91 -1.10 -17.71 22.30
CA ALA A 91 -0.32 -18.81 22.90
C ALA A 91 0.58 -18.33 24.08
N GLU A 92 1.22 -17.17 23.93
CA GLU A 92 2.18 -16.66 24.91
C GLU A 92 1.50 -15.90 26.07
N LEU A 93 0.43 -15.19 25.82
CA LEU A 93 -0.23 -14.28 26.80
C LEU A 93 -1.59 -14.79 27.28
N GLY A 94 -2.16 -15.76 26.60
CA GLY A 94 -3.55 -16.22 26.76
C GLY A 94 -4.53 -15.44 25.90
N GLU A 95 -5.62 -16.09 25.54
CA GLU A 95 -6.66 -15.53 24.68
C GLU A 95 -7.25 -14.21 25.23
N ASN A 96 -7.68 -13.34 24.31
CA ASN A 96 -8.36 -12.07 24.60
C ASN A 96 -7.51 -11.08 25.44
N LYS A 97 -6.18 -11.16 25.37
CA LYS A 97 -5.26 -10.20 26.01
C LYS A 97 -4.81 -9.10 25.06
N CYS A 98 -4.74 -9.42 23.80
CA CYS A 98 -4.41 -8.49 22.71
C CYS A 98 -5.34 -8.75 21.51
N THR A 99 -5.48 -7.74 20.66
CA THR A 99 -6.15 -7.86 19.37
C THR A 99 -5.22 -7.33 18.29
N VAL A 100 -4.89 -8.18 17.32
CA VAL A 100 -4.14 -7.80 16.13
C VAL A 100 -5.12 -7.31 15.06
N ILE A 101 -4.94 -6.10 14.59
CA ILE A 101 -5.72 -5.51 13.51
C ILE A 101 -4.88 -5.50 12.24
N CYS A 102 -5.32 -6.26 11.24
CA CYS A 102 -4.80 -6.19 9.88
C CYS A 102 -5.53 -5.07 9.14
N PRO A 103 -4.85 -4.04 8.60
CA PRO A 103 -5.52 -2.85 8.07
C PRO A 103 -6.29 -3.08 6.77
N ILE A 104 -6.01 -4.16 6.03
CA ILE A 104 -6.71 -4.49 4.79
C ILE A 104 -7.94 -5.34 5.12
N THR A 105 -9.13 -4.75 5.08
CA THR A 105 -10.38 -5.37 5.56
C THR A 105 -11.57 -5.19 4.61
N ASP A 106 -11.35 -4.98 3.30
CA ASP A 106 -12.45 -4.85 2.35
C ASP A 106 -13.08 -6.20 1.94
N ALA A 107 -14.23 -6.16 1.25
CA ALA A 107 -14.96 -7.36 0.84
C ALA A 107 -14.32 -8.10 -0.35
N PHE A 108 -13.31 -7.53 -1.00
CA PHE A 108 -12.67 -8.06 -2.22
C PHE A 108 -11.24 -8.55 -1.97
N VAL A 109 -10.98 -9.09 -0.80
CA VAL A 109 -9.63 -9.47 -0.34
C VAL A 109 -9.13 -10.83 -0.84
N GLY A 110 -9.89 -11.56 -1.64
CA GLY A 110 -9.55 -12.93 -2.05
C GLY A 110 -8.17 -13.08 -2.70
N HIS A 111 -7.66 -12.05 -3.37
CA HIS A 111 -6.36 -12.09 -4.07
C HIS A 111 -5.15 -11.78 -3.17
N HIS A 112 -5.36 -11.33 -1.92
CA HIS A 112 -4.30 -11.11 -0.94
C HIS A 112 -4.65 -11.60 0.48
N GLY A 113 -5.84 -12.18 0.70
CA GLY A 113 -6.23 -12.80 1.97
C GLY A 113 -6.27 -11.86 3.17
N SER A 114 -6.45 -10.55 2.99
CA SER A 114 -6.32 -9.51 4.02
C SER A 114 -4.93 -9.44 4.67
N LEU A 115 -3.89 -9.91 3.98
CA LEU A 115 -2.53 -9.97 4.47
C LEU A 115 -1.69 -8.79 3.96
N GLY A 116 -1.03 -8.09 4.85
CA GLY A 116 -0.13 -6.98 4.56
C GLY A 116 1.13 -6.99 5.40
N GLY A 117 2.05 -6.08 5.11
CA GLY A 117 3.35 -5.98 5.80
C GLY A 117 3.30 -5.25 7.14
N PHE A 118 2.13 -4.80 7.61
CA PHE A 118 1.98 -3.98 8.82
C PHE A 118 0.69 -4.29 9.56
N VAL A 119 0.75 -4.33 10.89
CA VAL A 119 -0.42 -4.50 11.75
C VAL A 119 -0.35 -3.60 12.98
N ARG A 120 -1.51 -3.36 13.60
CA ARG A 120 -1.65 -2.72 14.90
C ARG A 120 -2.13 -3.71 15.95
N ILE A 121 -1.60 -3.60 17.17
CA ILE A 121 -1.98 -4.44 18.31
C ILE A 121 -2.61 -3.56 19.36
N TYR A 122 -3.81 -3.92 19.80
CA TYR A 122 -4.51 -3.30 20.92
C TYR A 122 -4.48 -4.25 22.11
N ILE A 123 -4.07 -3.75 23.27
CA ILE A 123 -3.95 -4.53 24.51
C ILE A 123 -5.25 -4.37 25.30
N THR A 124 -5.98 -5.48 25.49
CA THR A 124 -7.26 -5.49 26.19
C THR A 124 -7.15 -5.97 27.64
N GLY A 125 -6.03 -6.60 28.00
CA GLY A 125 -5.76 -7.16 29.33
C GLY A 125 -4.77 -6.33 30.15
N LYS A 126 -4.45 -6.83 31.34
CA LYS A 126 -3.39 -6.24 32.19
C LYS A 126 -1.99 -6.75 31.78
N ILE A 127 -1.63 -6.50 30.51
CA ILE A 127 -0.34 -6.88 29.95
C ILE A 127 0.50 -5.61 29.74
N LYS A 128 1.78 -5.68 30.03
CA LYS A 128 2.72 -4.59 29.73
C LYS A 128 3.02 -4.56 28.24
N ARG A 129 3.02 -3.37 27.63
CA ARG A 129 3.33 -3.17 26.20
C ARG A 129 4.67 -3.77 25.81
N GLU A 130 5.66 -3.64 26.70
CA GLU A 130 7.02 -4.14 26.50
C GLU A 130 7.06 -5.68 26.31
N LYS A 131 6.13 -6.41 26.95
CA LYS A 131 6.05 -7.86 26.77
C LYS A 131 5.50 -8.24 25.38
N VAL A 132 4.54 -7.47 24.87
CA VAL A 132 4.02 -7.63 23.51
C VAL A 132 5.10 -7.30 22.47
N VAL A 133 5.87 -6.24 22.71
CA VAL A 133 7.02 -5.86 21.89
C VAL A 133 8.05 -6.97 21.83
N GLU A 134 8.45 -7.53 23.00
CA GLU A 134 9.42 -8.63 23.08
C GLU A 134 8.97 -9.84 22.25
N ILE A 135 7.71 -10.30 22.43
CA ILE A 135 7.16 -11.45 21.70
C ILE A 135 7.16 -11.20 20.19
N ALA A 136 6.72 -10.00 19.75
CA ALA A 136 6.68 -9.67 18.35
C ALA A 136 8.09 -9.56 17.74
N GLN A 137 9.04 -8.96 18.43
CA GLN A 137 10.42 -8.80 17.96
C GLN A 137 11.17 -10.13 17.82
N ASP A 138 10.81 -11.14 18.62
CA ASP A 138 11.42 -12.48 18.56
C ASP A 138 10.99 -13.30 17.33
N GLN A 139 10.03 -12.83 16.54
CA GLN A 139 9.57 -13.54 15.36
C GLN A 139 10.47 -13.26 14.15
N THR A 140 10.99 -14.35 13.55
CA THR A 140 11.75 -14.26 12.30
C THR A 140 10.87 -13.64 11.20
N GLY A 141 11.37 -12.60 10.52
CA GLY A 141 10.64 -11.87 9.49
C GLY A 141 9.99 -10.58 10.01
N ILE A 142 10.00 -10.32 11.33
CA ILE A 142 9.65 -9.00 11.86
C ILE A 142 10.88 -8.09 11.77
N GLU A 143 10.72 -6.96 11.09
CA GLU A 143 11.78 -5.97 10.91
C GLU A 143 11.70 -4.86 11.95
N ARG A 144 10.49 -4.40 12.29
CA ARG A 144 10.31 -3.30 13.24
C ARG A 144 9.08 -3.50 14.11
N VAL A 145 9.24 -3.10 15.38
CA VAL A 145 8.15 -3.02 16.35
C VAL A 145 8.24 -1.66 17.03
N TRP A 146 7.13 -0.95 17.13
CA TRP A 146 7.03 0.37 17.76
C TRP A 146 5.98 0.39 18.86
N LEU A 147 6.18 1.20 19.87
CA LEU A 147 5.11 1.69 20.72
C LEU A 147 4.28 2.75 19.97
N ALA A 148 3.04 2.97 20.40
CA ALA A 148 2.11 3.93 19.78
C ALA A 148 2.72 5.31 19.53
N GLU A 149 3.41 5.84 20.53
CA GLU A 149 4.01 7.18 20.50
C GLU A 149 5.12 7.29 19.45
N ASP A 150 5.88 6.21 19.26
CA ASP A 150 6.99 6.17 18.34
C ASP A 150 6.50 6.01 16.89
N VAL A 151 5.55 5.10 16.64
CA VAL A 151 4.98 4.93 15.30
C VAL A 151 4.21 6.18 14.87
N ALA A 152 3.44 6.79 15.76
CA ALA A 152 2.70 8.02 15.47
C ALA A 152 3.65 9.16 15.04
N ARG A 153 4.78 9.32 15.74
CA ARG A 153 5.80 10.32 15.40
C ARG A 153 6.53 9.99 14.10
N GLU A 154 6.95 8.74 13.91
CA GLU A 154 7.79 8.34 12.78
C GLU A 154 6.99 8.28 11.47
N LEU A 155 5.76 7.76 11.53
CA LEU A 155 4.89 7.63 10.37
C LEU A 155 3.89 8.80 10.22
N GLU A 156 4.02 9.83 11.08
CA GLU A 156 3.17 11.04 11.06
C GLU A 156 1.68 10.71 11.15
N GLN A 157 1.34 9.77 12.02
CA GLN A 157 -0.04 9.35 12.25
C GLN A 157 -0.63 9.98 13.51
N PRO A 158 -1.96 10.18 13.58
CA PRO A 158 -2.62 10.67 14.80
C PRO A 158 -2.50 9.64 15.93
N LEU A 159 -1.86 10.02 17.03
CA LEU A 159 -1.64 9.13 18.18
C LEU A 159 -2.93 8.55 18.75
N ASP A 160 -4.02 9.31 18.74
CA ASP A 160 -5.33 8.87 19.25
C ASP A 160 -6.00 7.81 18.36
N ARG A 161 -5.41 7.47 17.22
CA ARG A 161 -5.85 6.45 16.27
C ARG A 161 -4.91 5.25 16.15
N GLU A 162 -3.77 5.31 16.85
CA GLU A 162 -2.82 4.19 16.88
C GLU A 162 -3.25 3.11 17.87
N GLY A 163 -2.77 1.85 17.63
CA GLY A 163 -2.81 0.78 18.63
C GLY A 163 -1.73 0.97 19.68
N ASP A 164 -1.71 0.14 20.71
CA ASP A 164 -0.67 0.17 21.74
C ASP A 164 0.72 -0.16 21.21
N VAL A 165 0.78 -1.06 20.21
CA VAL A 165 1.99 -1.53 19.52
C VAL A 165 1.71 -1.63 18.03
N ALA A 166 2.67 -1.24 17.20
CA ALA A 166 2.66 -1.47 15.76
C ALA A 166 3.80 -2.40 15.37
N VAL A 167 3.54 -3.27 14.39
CA VAL A 167 4.51 -4.28 13.93
C VAL A 167 4.61 -4.25 12.42
N MET A 168 5.83 -4.26 11.90
CA MET A 168 6.13 -4.31 10.47
C MET A 168 7.01 -5.53 10.15
N GLY A 169 6.60 -6.28 9.14
CA GLY A 169 7.39 -7.35 8.54
C GLY A 169 8.51 -6.81 7.65
N ASP A 170 9.49 -7.66 7.38
CA ASP A 170 10.50 -7.40 6.37
C ASP A 170 9.88 -7.36 4.95
N LYS A 171 10.74 -7.09 3.95
CA LYS A 171 10.29 -6.96 2.55
C LYS A 171 9.50 -8.15 2.03
N SER A 172 9.77 -9.35 2.53
CA SER A 172 9.19 -10.62 2.04
C SER A 172 8.09 -11.18 2.95
N THR A 173 7.84 -10.56 4.10
CA THR A 173 6.94 -11.09 5.13
C THR A 173 5.64 -10.30 5.19
N VAL A 174 4.54 -11.02 5.38
CA VAL A 174 3.24 -10.46 5.76
C VAL A 174 2.84 -10.91 7.16
N ILE A 175 1.99 -10.13 7.80
CA ILE A 175 1.49 -10.41 9.14
C ILE A 175 -0.02 -10.59 9.06
N GLY A 176 -0.49 -11.73 9.57
CA GLY A 176 -1.91 -12.06 9.70
C GLY A 176 -2.39 -12.06 11.15
N GLY A 177 -3.69 -12.10 11.32
CA GLY A 177 -4.34 -12.35 12.61
C GLY A 177 -4.20 -13.82 13.02
N ARG A 178 -5.31 -14.55 13.11
CA ARG A 178 -5.33 -16.02 13.27
C ARG A 178 -5.39 -16.71 11.92
N VAL A 179 -4.79 -17.87 11.80
CA VAL A 179 -4.90 -18.70 10.58
C VAL A 179 -6.36 -18.86 10.12
N VAL A 180 -7.27 -19.07 11.08
CA VAL A 180 -8.69 -19.32 10.80
C VAL A 180 -9.46 -18.10 10.29
N ASP A 181 -8.92 -16.90 10.47
CA ASP A 181 -9.55 -15.63 10.06
C ASP A 181 -9.23 -15.24 8.62
N HIS A 182 -8.32 -15.97 7.95
CA HIS A 182 -7.85 -15.65 6.60
C HIS A 182 -8.16 -16.78 5.61
N ASP A 183 -8.93 -16.47 4.58
CA ASP A 183 -9.15 -17.38 3.45
C ASP A 183 -8.05 -17.20 2.38
N LEU A 184 -7.12 -18.14 2.30
CA LEU A 184 -6.04 -18.15 1.33
C LEU A 184 -6.34 -19.02 0.10
N THR A 185 -7.58 -19.46 -0.09
CA THR A 185 -7.95 -20.37 -1.19
C THR A 185 -7.64 -19.77 -2.55
N ALA A 186 -7.84 -18.47 -2.74
CA ALA A 186 -7.57 -17.77 -3.99
C ALA A 186 -6.07 -17.60 -4.30
N LEU A 187 -5.19 -17.79 -3.30
CA LEU A 187 -3.72 -17.75 -3.43
C LEU A 187 -3.11 -19.10 -3.79
N LYS A 188 -3.89 -20.17 -3.77
CA LYS A 188 -3.36 -21.52 -4.04
C LYS A 188 -2.69 -21.59 -5.41
N GLY A 189 -1.41 -21.94 -5.43
CA GLY A 189 -0.59 -22.01 -6.65
C GLY A 189 -0.18 -20.66 -7.24
N LYS A 190 -0.36 -19.57 -6.48
CA LYS A 190 0.07 -18.21 -6.85
C LYS A 190 1.00 -17.64 -5.80
N ARG A 191 1.91 -16.78 -6.22
CA ARG A 191 2.73 -16.01 -5.29
C ARG A 191 1.90 -14.86 -4.72
N LEU A 192 1.96 -14.67 -3.40
CA LEU A 192 1.35 -13.52 -2.75
C LEU A 192 2.15 -12.26 -3.11
N ARG A 193 1.47 -11.26 -3.64
CA ARG A 193 1.98 -9.90 -3.81
C ARG A 193 1.06 -8.96 -3.07
N THR A 194 1.63 -8.16 -2.17
CA THR A 194 0.89 -7.19 -1.36
C THR A 194 1.82 -6.09 -0.85
N HIS A 195 1.32 -5.24 0.02
CA HIS A 195 1.94 -4.01 0.49
C HIS A 195 1.75 -3.81 2.01
N GLY A 196 2.02 -2.60 2.49
CA GLY A 196 1.74 -2.18 3.86
C GLY A 196 2.99 -1.92 4.70
N SER A 197 4.19 -2.22 4.19
CA SER A 197 5.43 -1.89 4.89
C SER A 197 6.13 -0.66 4.29
N LEU A 198 7.17 -0.15 4.94
CA LEU A 198 7.99 0.93 4.40
C LEU A 198 8.75 0.53 3.12
N HIS A 199 8.83 -0.77 2.82
CA HIS A 199 9.41 -1.27 1.57
C HIS A 199 8.57 -0.91 0.34
N GLU A 200 7.28 -0.64 0.51
CA GLU A 200 6.35 -0.20 -0.52
C GLU A 200 6.10 1.32 -0.49
N ALA A 201 6.89 2.10 0.27
CA ALA A 201 6.71 3.55 0.38
C ALA A 201 7.11 4.34 -0.89
N ASN A 202 7.99 3.79 -1.74
CA ASN A 202 8.40 4.45 -2.97
C ASN A 202 7.34 4.25 -4.06
N VAL A 203 6.81 5.38 -4.55
CA VAL A 203 5.75 5.43 -5.57
C VAL A 203 6.14 6.37 -6.70
N PRO A 204 5.54 6.23 -7.90
CA PRO A 204 5.75 7.18 -8.98
C PRO A 204 5.25 8.57 -8.60
N PHE A 205 5.89 9.60 -9.16
CA PHE A 205 5.48 10.99 -9.09
C PHE A 205 5.74 11.62 -10.46
N VAL A 206 4.72 11.62 -11.31
CA VAL A 206 4.85 11.98 -12.73
C VAL A 206 3.92 13.14 -13.07
N ILE A 207 4.44 14.09 -13.84
CA ILE A 207 3.68 15.21 -14.40
C ILE A 207 4.02 15.27 -15.89
N SER A 208 3.01 15.40 -16.75
CA SER A 208 3.15 15.36 -18.20
C SER A 208 3.85 16.60 -18.78
N GLU A 209 3.96 17.68 -18.02
CA GLU A 209 4.58 18.92 -18.44
C GLU A 209 5.85 19.23 -17.63
N PRO A 210 6.80 19.97 -18.18
CA PRO A 210 8.00 20.39 -17.46
C PRO A 210 7.66 21.30 -16.29
N LEU A 211 8.25 21.03 -15.13
CA LEU A 211 8.12 21.90 -13.96
C LEU A 211 8.75 23.28 -14.21
N ASN A 212 8.16 24.33 -13.67
CA ASN A 212 8.74 25.66 -13.59
C ASN A 212 9.98 25.70 -12.67
N ALA A 213 10.74 26.80 -12.70
CA ALA A 213 11.99 26.93 -11.97
C ALA A 213 11.85 26.69 -10.44
N THR A 214 10.79 27.19 -9.85
CA THR A 214 10.53 27.08 -8.40
C THR A 214 10.33 25.63 -7.98
N TYR A 215 9.52 24.88 -8.72
CA TYR A 215 9.22 23.48 -8.40
C TYR A 215 10.34 22.52 -8.80
N LYS A 216 11.13 22.86 -9.85
CA LYS A 216 12.41 22.17 -10.12
C LYS A 216 13.38 22.27 -8.96
N GLU A 217 13.52 23.45 -8.37
CA GLU A 217 14.38 23.64 -7.20
C GLU A 217 13.86 22.91 -5.97
N ARG A 218 12.54 22.94 -5.73
CA ARG A 218 11.89 22.28 -4.59
C ARG A 218 12.09 20.76 -4.63
N GLN A 219 11.91 20.10 -5.78
CA GLN A 219 12.09 18.65 -5.91
C GLN A 219 13.53 18.17 -5.65
N ILE A 220 14.53 19.05 -5.82
CA ILE A 220 15.94 18.72 -5.54
C ILE A 220 16.23 18.80 -4.04
N LYS A 221 15.53 19.68 -3.33
CA LYS A 221 15.81 20.01 -1.92
C LYS A 221 15.08 19.11 -0.92
N ALA A 222 14.00 18.46 -1.33
CA ALA A 222 13.15 17.67 -0.44
C ALA A 222 12.69 16.36 -1.11
N THR A 223 12.47 15.33 -0.29
CA THR A 223 11.78 14.13 -0.74
C THR A 223 10.31 14.47 -0.99
N LEU A 224 9.84 14.23 -2.22
CA LEU A 224 8.45 14.43 -2.59
C LEU A 224 7.55 13.40 -1.92
N ARG A 225 6.35 13.83 -1.54
CA ARG A 225 5.31 12.97 -1.00
C ARG A 225 4.16 12.83 -2.01
N SER A 226 3.53 11.68 -2.06
CA SER A 226 2.45 11.40 -3.03
C SER A 226 1.34 12.44 -3.00
N HIS A 227 0.93 12.93 -1.81
CA HIS A 227 -0.12 13.95 -1.68
C HIS A 227 0.26 15.33 -2.24
N GLU A 228 1.55 15.64 -2.43
CA GLU A 228 2.00 16.90 -3.03
C GLU A 228 1.73 16.97 -4.53
N ILE A 229 1.32 15.86 -5.16
CA ILE A 229 1.06 15.79 -6.61
C ILE A 229 0.05 16.85 -7.06
N PHE A 230 -0.98 17.14 -6.25
CA PHE A 230 -1.97 18.18 -6.55
C PHE A 230 -1.35 19.56 -6.61
N GLU A 231 -0.51 19.90 -5.64
CA GLU A 231 0.18 21.18 -5.60
C GLU A 231 1.11 21.35 -6.80
N TYR A 232 1.86 20.30 -7.13
CA TYR A 232 2.75 20.30 -8.28
C TYR A 232 1.99 20.40 -9.61
N ALA A 233 0.84 19.73 -9.75
CA ALA A 233 0.00 19.82 -10.93
C ALA A 233 -0.62 21.21 -11.11
N LEU A 234 -1.06 21.84 -10.02
CA LEU A 234 -1.77 23.13 -10.09
C LEU A 234 -0.85 24.34 -10.17
N ASN A 235 0.35 24.28 -9.59
CA ASN A 235 1.24 25.42 -9.45
C ASN A 235 2.65 25.17 -9.98
N GLY A 236 2.98 23.94 -10.31
CA GLY A 236 4.33 23.51 -10.66
C GLY A 236 4.67 23.63 -12.14
N VAL A 237 3.72 23.92 -13.00
CA VAL A 237 3.89 24.13 -14.44
C VAL A 237 3.55 25.55 -14.82
N ASP A 238 4.07 26.06 -15.97
CA ASP A 238 3.82 27.43 -16.49
C ASP A 238 2.51 27.49 -17.27
#